data_deb30d189d30e4f6f548abfdcbc0bd4d
#
_entry.id   deb30d189d30e4f6f548abfdcbc0bd4d
#
_cell.length_a   1.000
_cell.length_b   1.000
_cell.length_c   1.000
_cell.angle_alpha   90.00
_cell.angle_beta   90.00
_cell.angle_gamma   90.00
#
_symmetry.space_group_name_H-M   'P 1'
#
loop_
_entity.id
_entity.type
_entity.pdbx_description
1 polymer ?
#
loop_
_entity_poly.entity_id
_entity_poly.type
_entity_poly.pdbx_seq_one_letter_code
_entity_poly.pdbx_strand_id
1 'polypeptide(L)'
;MINASEQVSPLSEAQIEIRTSANTALPVFASVLKQFLIQLELIDTKVTSKLRQSVLAQISLCLSSLEERQNLNAWMIGNTDQLQVKIGLVNMQNCIHHAYISACDYFGPVRADEILSQVIKGTESLPIAREFAPGNLL
;
A
#
# COMPACT_ATOMS: atom_id res chain seq x y z
N MET A 1 -36.08 -14.52 -12.43
CA MET A 1 -35.89 -14.34 -11.71
C MET A 1 -35.05 -14.05 -11.16
N ILE A 2 -34.90 -13.66 -10.94
CA ILE A 2 -34.27 -13.36 -10.27
C ILE A 2 -33.57 -13.83 -9.61
N ASN A 3 -33.33 -14.07 -9.48
CA ASN A 3 -32.83 -14.50 -8.82
C ASN A 3 -32.27 -14.63 -7.81
N ALA A 4 -32.45 -15.11 -8.18
CA ALA A 4 -31.90 -15.83 -7.07
C ALA A 4 -30.74 -15.12 -6.45
N SER A 5 -29.94 -14.57 -7.26
CA SER A 5 -28.85 -13.75 -6.78
C SER A 5 -29.36 -12.58 -5.99
N GLU A 6 -30.56 -12.20 -6.22
CA GLU A 6 -31.20 -11.19 -5.41
C GLU A 6 -31.46 -11.66 -4.04
N GLN A 7 -31.70 -12.95 -3.94
CA GLN A 7 -32.01 -13.58 -2.69
C GLN A 7 -30.76 -13.89 -1.89
N VAL A 8 -29.67 -14.05 -2.57
CA VAL A 8 -28.40 -14.18 -1.91
C VAL A 8 -28.09 -12.83 -1.28
N SER A 9 -27.91 -12.79 -0.01
CA SER A 9 -27.75 -11.56 0.74
C SER A 9 -26.91 -10.54 0.00
N PRO A 10 -27.53 -9.45 -0.43
CA PRO A 10 -26.79 -8.39 -1.07
C PRO A 10 -25.88 -7.72 -0.05
N LEU A 11 -24.76 -7.25 -0.52
CA LEU A 11 -23.85 -6.48 0.32
C LEU A 11 -24.51 -5.16 0.66
N SER A 12 -24.28 -4.68 1.88
CA SER A 12 -24.72 -3.34 2.26
C SER A 12 -23.93 -2.30 1.47
N GLU A 13 -24.43 -1.10 1.39
CA GLU A 13 -23.71 -0.02 0.71
C GLU A 13 -22.34 0.20 1.33
N ALA A 14 -22.24 0.11 2.65
CA ALA A 14 -20.96 0.25 3.34
C ALA A 14 -19.97 -0.83 2.92
N GLN A 15 -20.42 -2.08 2.77
CA GLN A 15 -19.55 -3.17 2.32
C GLN A 15 -19.10 -2.99 0.89
N ILE A 16 -19.98 -2.49 0.01
CA ILE A 16 -19.64 -2.21 -1.38
C ILE A 16 -18.61 -1.08 -1.44
N GLU A 17 -18.80 -0.02 -0.67
CA GLU A 17 -17.88 1.10 -0.61
C GLU A 17 -16.50 0.65 -0.11
N ILE A 18 -16.45 -0.17 0.93
CA ILE A 18 -15.20 -0.68 1.46
C ILE A 18 -14.45 -1.50 0.40
N ARG A 19 -15.15 -2.37 -0.31
CA ARG A 19 -14.53 -3.18 -1.38
C ARG A 19 -14.03 -2.32 -2.52
N THR A 20 -14.83 -1.33 -2.94
CA THR A 20 -14.44 -0.42 -4.00
C THR A 20 -13.23 0.40 -3.58
N SER A 21 -13.22 0.91 -2.35
CA SER A 21 -12.10 1.66 -1.82
C SER A 21 -10.84 0.83 -1.77
N ALA A 22 -10.93 -0.44 -1.33
CA ALA A 22 -9.76 -1.32 -1.30
C ALA A 22 -9.21 -1.58 -2.71
N ASN A 23 -10.10 -1.81 -3.70
CA ASN A 23 -9.68 -2.04 -5.09
C ASN A 23 -9.01 -0.82 -5.69
N THR A 24 -9.55 0.38 -5.45
CA THR A 24 -8.98 1.62 -5.98
C THR A 24 -7.78 2.08 -5.18
N ALA A 25 -7.70 1.70 -3.91
CA ALA A 25 -6.59 2.06 -3.04
C ALA A 25 -5.31 1.29 -3.35
N LEU A 26 -5.41 0.05 -3.83
CA LEU A 26 -4.23 -0.81 -4.03
C LEU A 26 -3.19 -0.19 -4.96
N PRO A 27 -3.53 0.32 -6.15
CA PRO A 27 -2.54 0.98 -7.00
C PRO A 27 -1.91 2.20 -6.34
N VAL A 28 -2.71 2.98 -5.61
CA VAL A 28 -2.22 4.16 -4.89
C VAL A 28 -1.30 3.75 -3.76
N PHE A 29 -1.68 2.73 -2.99
CA PHE A 29 -0.86 2.16 -1.92
C PHE A 29 0.48 1.68 -2.48
N ALA A 30 0.46 0.92 -3.58
CA ALA A 30 1.68 0.41 -4.21
C ALA A 30 2.59 1.56 -4.65
N SER A 31 2.02 2.60 -5.26
CA SER A 31 2.77 3.77 -5.70
C SER A 31 3.40 4.51 -4.53
N VAL A 32 2.63 4.79 -3.49
CA VAL A 32 3.12 5.52 -2.32
C VAL A 32 4.23 4.73 -1.63
N LEU A 33 4.01 3.46 -1.37
CA LEU A 33 5.00 2.64 -0.68
C LEU A 33 6.29 2.52 -1.49
N LYS A 34 6.17 2.24 -2.78
CA LYS A 34 7.33 2.08 -3.65
C LYS A 34 8.14 3.36 -3.74
N GLN A 35 7.49 4.50 -3.95
CA GLN A 35 8.18 5.78 -4.06
C GLN A 35 8.81 6.19 -2.73
N PHE A 36 8.16 5.92 -1.62
CA PHE A 36 8.71 6.20 -0.31
C PHE A 36 10.02 5.43 -0.10
N LEU A 37 10.01 4.13 -0.40
CA LEU A 37 11.20 3.28 -0.28
C LEU A 37 12.30 3.72 -1.23
N ILE A 38 11.97 4.11 -2.46
CA ILE A 38 12.96 4.60 -3.43
C ILE A 38 13.63 5.87 -2.92
N GLN A 39 12.87 6.81 -2.39
CA GLN A 39 13.43 8.06 -1.87
C GLN A 39 14.34 7.81 -0.66
N LEU A 40 13.95 6.90 0.22
CA LEU A 40 14.79 6.52 1.36
C LEU A 40 16.09 5.82 0.90
N GLU A 41 16.00 4.99 -0.13
CA GLU A 41 17.17 4.28 -0.67
C GLU A 41 18.21 5.24 -1.23
N LEU A 42 17.78 6.37 -1.79
CA LEU A 42 18.68 7.40 -2.27
C LEU A 42 19.50 8.02 -1.14
N ILE A 43 19.04 7.94 0.09
CA ILE A 43 19.73 8.48 1.26
C ILE A 43 20.66 7.41 1.87
N ASP A 44 20.14 6.21 2.09
CA ASP A 44 20.90 5.13 2.71
C ASP A 44 20.35 3.77 2.26
N THR A 45 21.13 3.08 1.43
CA THR A 45 20.72 1.79 0.86
C THR A 45 20.65 0.69 1.91
N LYS A 46 21.57 0.66 2.86
CA LYS A 46 21.61 -0.41 3.88
C LYS A 46 20.44 -0.33 4.83
N VAL A 47 20.16 0.87 5.32
CA VAL A 47 19.04 1.11 6.23
C VAL A 47 17.73 0.83 5.51
N THR A 48 17.60 1.29 4.27
CA THR A 48 16.39 1.07 3.49
C THR A 48 16.16 -0.42 3.20
N SER A 49 17.23 -1.20 3.02
CA SER A 49 17.11 -2.65 2.86
C SER A 49 16.47 -3.30 4.08
N LYS A 50 16.89 -2.91 5.28
CA LYS A 50 16.30 -3.41 6.53
C LYS A 50 14.83 -3.00 6.66
N LEU A 51 14.55 -1.76 6.34
CA LEU A 51 13.18 -1.22 6.39
C LEU A 51 12.29 -1.96 5.39
N ARG A 52 12.80 -2.20 4.18
CA ARG A 52 12.07 -2.94 3.14
C ARG A 52 11.72 -4.35 3.61
N GLN A 53 12.65 -5.04 4.25
CA GLN A 53 12.39 -6.38 4.80
C GLN A 53 11.32 -6.35 5.89
N SER A 54 11.36 -5.35 6.74
CA SER A 54 10.36 -5.18 7.81
C SER A 54 8.96 -4.92 7.23
N VAL A 55 8.87 -4.06 6.23
CA VAL A 55 7.60 -3.76 5.56
C VAL A 55 7.08 -5.00 4.83
N LEU A 56 7.97 -5.73 4.16
CA LEU A 56 7.62 -6.96 3.45
C LEU A 56 7.03 -7.99 4.42
N ALA A 57 7.64 -8.17 5.58
CA ALA A 57 7.13 -9.08 6.60
C ALA A 57 5.74 -8.64 7.08
N GLN A 58 5.56 -7.36 7.30
CA GLN A 58 4.28 -6.80 7.75
C GLN A 58 3.16 -7.08 6.74
N ILE A 59 3.43 -6.84 5.46
CA ILE A 59 2.44 -7.09 4.40
C ILE A 59 2.16 -8.59 4.26
N SER A 60 3.19 -9.42 4.34
CA SER A 60 3.05 -10.88 4.22
C SER A 60 2.10 -11.47 5.24
N LEU A 61 2.04 -10.89 6.44
CA LEU A 61 1.11 -11.33 7.48
C LEU A 61 -0.35 -11.10 7.07
N CYS A 62 -0.62 -10.20 6.14
CA CYS A 62 -1.97 -9.89 5.67
C CYS A 62 -2.40 -10.78 4.51
N LEU A 63 -1.48 -11.55 3.93
CA LEU A 63 -1.75 -12.35 2.74
C LEU A 63 -2.08 -13.80 3.09
N SER A 64 -3.05 -14.37 2.39
CA SER A 64 -3.55 -15.69 2.68
C SER A 64 -3.00 -16.79 1.77
N SER A 65 -2.40 -16.43 0.63
CA SER A 65 -1.93 -17.43 -0.33
C SER A 65 -0.44 -17.29 -0.64
N LEU A 66 0.16 -18.40 -1.01
CA LEU A 66 1.55 -18.42 -1.46
C LEU A 66 1.73 -17.60 -2.73
N GLU A 67 0.75 -17.67 -3.63
CA GLU A 67 0.78 -16.92 -4.88
C GLU A 67 0.85 -15.41 -4.64
N GLU A 68 0.07 -14.91 -3.70
CA GLU A 68 0.11 -13.49 -3.34
C GLU A 68 1.45 -13.09 -2.74
N ARG A 69 2.02 -13.93 -1.88
CA ARG A 69 3.34 -13.67 -1.29
C ARG A 69 4.43 -13.67 -2.34
N GLN A 70 4.34 -14.55 -3.35
CA GLN A 70 5.28 -14.57 -4.47
C GLN A 70 5.17 -13.31 -5.30
N ASN A 71 3.95 -12.84 -5.57
CA ASN A 71 3.74 -11.58 -6.28
C ASN A 71 4.30 -10.41 -5.49
N LEU A 72 4.07 -10.37 -4.19
CA LEU A 72 4.60 -9.33 -3.31
C LEU A 72 6.13 -9.29 -3.38
N ASN A 73 6.78 -10.44 -3.29
CA ASN A 73 8.24 -10.52 -3.37
C ASN A 73 8.74 -10.02 -4.72
N ALA A 74 8.13 -10.47 -5.81
CA ALA A 74 8.51 -10.06 -7.16
C ALA A 74 8.34 -8.55 -7.35
N TRP A 75 7.25 -8.00 -6.84
CA TRP A 75 7.00 -6.57 -6.91
C TRP A 75 8.02 -5.77 -6.09
N MET A 76 8.33 -6.24 -4.89
CA MET A 76 9.25 -5.55 -3.99
C MET A 76 10.67 -5.48 -4.55
N ILE A 77 11.11 -6.52 -5.26
CA ILE A 77 12.46 -6.55 -5.86
C ILE A 77 12.48 -6.01 -7.29
N GLY A 78 11.35 -5.57 -7.82
CA GLY A 78 11.28 -4.94 -9.12
C GLY A 78 11.09 -5.87 -10.31
N ASN A 79 10.79 -7.15 -10.09
CA ASN A 79 10.57 -8.12 -11.16
C ASN A 79 9.19 -7.98 -11.82
N THR A 80 8.27 -7.32 -11.17
CA THR A 80 6.97 -6.96 -11.74
C THR A 80 6.58 -5.56 -11.27
N ASP A 81 5.88 -4.84 -12.13
CA ASP A 81 5.40 -3.50 -11.82
C ASP A 81 4.04 -3.51 -11.12
N GLN A 82 3.37 -4.66 -11.12
CA GLN A 82 2.02 -4.77 -10.60
C GLN A 82 1.97 -5.58 -9.31
N LEU A 83 1.46 -4.95 -8.27
CA LEU A 83 1.14 -5.62 -7.01
C LEU A 83 -0.27 -6.18 -7.13
N GLN A 84 -0.39 -7.49 -7.12
CA GLN A 84 -1.65 -8.21 -7.28
C GLN A 84 -1.95 -9.06 -6.05
N VAL A 85 -2.40 -8.38 -5.01
CA VAL A 85 -2.72 -9.01 -3.73
C VAL A 85 -4.06 -8.49 -3.22
N LYS A 86 -4.70 -9.25 -2.34
CA LYS A 86 -5.92 -8.82 -1.66
C LYS A 86 -5.55 -8.36 -0.27
N ILE A 87 -5.64 -7.06 -0.07
CA ILE A 87 -5.32 -6.46 1.22
C ILE A 87 -6.33 -5.37 1.51
N GLY A 88 -6.86 -5.35 2.72
CA GLY A 88 -7.85 -4.37 3.14
C GLY A 88 -7.27 -2.99 3.35
N LEU A 89 -8.12 -1.97 3.29
CA LEU A 89 -7.69 -0.58 3.44
C LEU A 89 -6.98 -0.34 4.77
N VAL A 90 -7.52 -0.87 5.87
CA VAL A 90 -6.91 -0.68 7.19
C VAL A 90 -5.50 -1.27 7.22
N ASN A 91 -5.31 -2.43 6.61
CA ASN A 91 -3.99 -3.06 6.55
C ASN A 91 -3.01 -2.26 5.68
N MET A 92 -3.49 -1.67 4.58
CA MET A 92 -2.67 -0.77 3.77
C MET A 92 -2.23 0.45 4.58
N GLN A 93 -3.16 1.07 5.32
CA GLN A 93 -2.85 2.20 6.20
C GLN A 93 -1.83 1.81 7.27
N ASN A 94 -1.99 0.64 7.87
CA ASN A 94 -1.06 0.14 8.88
C ASN A 94 0.33 -0.09 8.28
N CYS A 95 0.42 -0.57 7.06
CA CYS A 95 1.70 -0.79 6.38
C CYS A 95 2.42 0.53 6.10
N ILE A 96 1.70 1.54 5.62
CA ILE A 96 2.27 2.88 5.40
C ILE A 96 2.74 3.46 6.73
N HIS A 97 1.92 3.35 7.76
CA HIS A 97 2.27 3.85 9.09
C HIS A 97 3.52 3.14 9.63
N HIS A 98 3.59 1.82 9.47
CA HIS A 98 4.77 1.04 9.89
C HIS A 98 6.03 1.52 9.17
N ALA A 99 5.94 1.72 7.86
CA ALA A 99 7.07 2.22 7.07
C ALA A 99 7.49 3.62 7.53
N TYR A 100 6.53 4.49 7.80
CA TYR A 100 6.79 5.84 8.27
C TYR A 100 7.48 5.84 9.63
N ILE A 101 6.95 5.07 10.60
CA ILE A 101 7.54 5.00 11.95
C ILE A 101 8.97 4.46 11.87
N SER A 102 9.20 3.44 11.06
CA SER A 102 10.55 2.89 10.87
C SER A 102 11.48 3.92 10.25
N ALA A 103 10.97 4.70 9.29
CA ALA A 103 11.76 5.77 8.69
C ALA A 103 12.09 6.87 9.71
N CYS A 104 11.15 7.19 10.60
CA CYS A 104 11.41 8.15 11.69
C CYS A 104 12.54 7.67 12.60
N ASP A 105 12.58 6.38 12.90
CA ASP A 105 13.60 5.80 13.76
C ASP A 105 14.99 5.88 13.14
N TYR A 106 15.10 5.72 11.82
CA TYR A 106 16.39 5.69 11.12
C TYR A 106 16.82 7.05 10.60
N PHE A 107 15.89 7.86 10.12
CA PHE A 107 16.21 9.13 9.42
C PHE A 107 15.76 10.38 10.18
N GLY A 108 15.04 10.19 11.27
CA GLY A 108 14.44 11.28 12.03
C GLY A 108 13.06 11.67 11.50
N PRO A 109 12.20 12.18 12.38
CA PRO A 109 10.80 12.48 12.01
C PRO A 109 10.67 13.61 10.99
N VAL A 110 11.53 14.63 11.04
CA VAL A 110 11.46 15.74 10.09
C VAL A 110 11.72 15.26 8.67
N ARG A 111 12.75 14.46 8.49
CA ARG A 111 13.12 13.93 7.18
C ARG A 111 12.08 12.96 6.65
N ALA A 112 11.62 12.06 7.51
CA ALA A 112 10.57 11.11 7.14
C ALA A 112 9.29 11.83 6.71
N ASP A 113 8.89 12.86 7.43
CA ASP A 113 7.73 13.69 7.10
C ASP A 113 7.88 14.37 5.75
N GLU A 114 9.02 14.98 5.50
CA GLU A 114 9.28 15.66 4.23
C GLU A 114 9.19 14.70 3.05
N ILE A 115 9.81 13.53 3.19
CA ILE A 115 9.82 12.54 2.12
C ILE A 115 8.42 12.00 1.87
N LEU A 116 7.70 11.63 2.93
CA LEU A 116 6.35 11.10 2.78
C LEU A 116 5.41 12.15 2.17
N SER A 117 5.51 13.39 2.61
CA SER A 117 4.69 14.48 2.06
C SER A 117 4.96 14.68 0.56
N GLN A 118 6.21 14.62 0.14
CA GLN A 118 6.57 14.74 -1.27
C GLN A 118 6.03 13.58 -2.09
N VAL A 119 6.11 12.36 -1.54
CA VAL A 119 5.59 11.17 -2.22
C VAL A 119 4.07 11.25 -2.37
N ILE A 120 3.36 11.67 -1.33
CA ILE A 120 1.91 11.84 -1.37
C ILE A 120 1.54 12.87 -2.45
N LYS A 121 2.20 14.02 -2.47
CA LYS A 121 1.95 15.06 -3.48
C LYS A 121 2.21 14.56 -4.89
N GLY A 122 3.31 13.85 -5.08
CA GLY A 122 3.64 13.27 -6.38
C GLY A 122 2.60 12.27 -6.85
N THR A 123 2.08 11.46 -5.94
CA THR A 123 1.05 10.47 -6.27
C THR A 123 -0.29 11.13 -6.59
N GLU A 124 -0.60 12.26 -5.95
CA GLU A 124 -1.84 13.01 -6.21
C GLU A 124 -1.97 13.45 -7.66
N SER A 125 -0.86 13.63 -8.36
CA SER A 125 -0.87 14.03 -9.76
C SER A 125 -1.08 12.87 -10.74
N LEU A 126 -1.07 11.62 -10.25
CA LEU A 126 -1.27 10.44 -11.10
C LEU A 126 -2.75 10.18 -11.35
N PRO A 127 -3.10 9.58 -12.51
CA PRO A 127 -4.50 9.26 -12.80
C PRO A 127 -5.17 8.39 -11.74
N ILE A 128 -4.44 7.46 -11.13
CA ILE A 128 -4.98 6.57 -10.08
C ILE A 128 -5.47 7.33 -8.86
N ALA A 129 -4.95 8.53 -8.62
CA ALA A 129 -5.36 9.35 -7.47
C ALA A 129 -6.76 9.93 -7.61
N ARG A 130 -7.34 9.89 -8.81
CA ARG A 130 -8.72 10.34 -9.04
C ARG A 130 -9.73 9.44 -8.37
N GLU A 131 -9.42 8.15 -8.27
CA GLU A 131 -10.32 7.16 -7.68
C GLU A 131 -10.09 6.97 -6.19
N PHE A 132 -8.90 7.27 -5.72
CA PHE A 132 -8.53 7.16 -4.31
C PHE A 132 -7.45 8.17 -3.97
N ALA A 133 -7.75 9.10 -3.09
CA ALA A 133 -6.78 10.13 -2.69
C ALA A 133 -5.67 9.51 -1.83
N PRO A 134 -4.38 9.74 -2.20
CA PRO A 134 -3.25 9.15 -1.46
C PRO A 134 -3.23 9.50 0.03
N GLY A 135 -3.69 10.68 0.39
CA GLY A 135 -3.76 11.10 1.79
C GLY A 135 -4.65 10.20 2.67
N ASN A 136 -5.56 9.46 2.06
CA ASN A 136 -6.42 8.55 2.79
C ASN A 136 -5.70 7.27 3.26
N LEU A 137 -4.44 7.10 2.89
CA LEU A 137 -3.58 6.03 3.40
C LEU A 137 -2.86 6.40 4.69
N LEU A 138 -2.92 7.65 5.09
CA LEU A 138 -2.21 8.15 6.27
C LEU A 138 -2.99 7.99 7.55
#